data_16e31e42861faae484f50d9332f3863e
#
_entry.id   16e31e42861faae484f50d9332f3863e
#
_cell.length_a   1.000
_cell.length_b   1.000
_cell.length_c   1.000
_cell.angle_alpha   90.00
_cell.angle_beta   90.00
_cell.angle_gamma   90.00
#
_symmetry.space_group_name_H-M   'P 1'
#
loop_
_entity.id
_entity.type
_entity.pdbx_description
1 polymer ?
#
loop_
_entity_poly.entity_id
_entity_poly.type
_entity_poly.pdbx_seq_one_letter_code
_entity_poly.pdbx_strand_id
1 'polypeptide(L)'
;MRFYTERCEAMRNFANKIWNASRFLMMNLTIDQCCLPEKLELEDKWILSKLNTAVREITENMERYELGVAAQKIYDFIWDDYCDWYIELTKTRLQGEDEDSKVRAQQVLCHVLTQMLKLLHPFMPFITEEIWQALPHEEGVEEGSFLMLQTWPEYQAELDFPAEAKAMELIMDAIRAVRTRRSEMNVPPSKKAHLTVATDEAAVFQLGVPFLKKMAYASEVTIVPAGQAAEAAGQVTVVTHAAQVSMPLAELVDLEKEKARLEKELKKNSA
;
A
#
# COMPACT_ATOMS: atom_id res chain seq x y z
N MET A 1 20.05 25.88 -12.15
CA MET A 1 19.52 24.82 -11.27
C MET A 1 20.12 25.01 -9.87
N ARG A 2 19.31 25.10 -8.81
CA ARG A 2 19.85 25.20 -7.44
C ARG A 2 19.98 23.81 -6.85
N PHE A 3 21.12 23.54 -6.21
CA PHE A 3 21.40 22.30 -5.49
C PHE A 3 20.89 22.45 -4.05
N TYR A 4 20.13 21.43 -3.57
CA TYR A 4 19.64 21.35 -2.20
C TYR A 4 20.02 20.00 -1.60
N THR A 5 20.73 20.03 -0.49
CA THR A 5 21.19 18.83 0.25
C THR A 5 20.01 17.95 0.70
N GLU A 6 18.91 18.57 1.12
CA GLU A 6 17.69 17.87 1.56
C GLU A 6 17.07 17.02 0.42
N ARG A 7 17.16 17.49 -0.83
CA ARG A 7 16.71 16.71 -1.99
C ARG A 7 17.61 15.50 -2.26
N CYS A 8 18.90 15.63 -2.05
CA CYS A 8 19.82 14.49 -2.18
C CYS A 8 19.56 13.44 -1.10
N GLU A 9 19.26 13.86 0.13
CA GLU A 9 18.90 12.95 1.21
C GLU A 9 17.56 12.24 0.93
N ALA A 10 16.57 12.95 0.39
CA ALA A 10 15.30 12.36 -0.02
C ALA A 10 15.51 11.28 -1.10
N MET A 11 16.35 11.55 -2.12
CA MET A 11 16.63 10.58 -3.17
C MET A 11 17.46 9.38 -2.67
N ARG A 12 18.38 9.58 -1.73
CA ARG A 12 19.07 8.48 -1.06
C ARG A 12 18.08 7.60 -0.29
N ASN A 13 17.12 8.19 0.42
CA ASN A 13 16.09 7.46 1.15
C ASN A 13 15.18 6.69 0.18
N PHE A 14 14.87 7.26 -0.98
CA PHE A 14 14.13 6.59 -2.04
C PHE A 14 14.88 5.35 -2.58
N ALA A 15 16.17 5.50 -2.90
CA ALA A 15 17.01 4.38 -3.32
C ALA A 15 17.06 3.27 -2.25
N ASN A 16 17.24 3.64 -0.99
CA ASN A 16 17.21 2.68 0.13
C ASN A 16 15.85 1.99 0.27
N LYS A 17 14.74 2.71 0.03
CA LYS A 17 13.39 2.13 0.11
C LYS A 17 13.17 1.08 -0.99
N ILE A 18 13.55 1.38 -2.23
CA ILE A 18 13.49 0.42 -3.35
C ILE A 18 14.36 -0.81 -3.04
N TRP A 19 15.59 -0.60 -2.62
CA TRP A 19 16.49 -1.69 -2.27
C TRP A 19 15.91 -2.61 -1.19
N ASN A 20 15.37 -2.04 -0.12
CA ASN A 20 14.77 -2.80 0.97
C ASN A 20 13.49 -3.54 0.54
N ALA A 21 12.67 -2.93 -0.30
CA ALA A 21 11.48 -3.55 -0.88
C ALA A 21 11.85 -4.74 -1.77
N SER A 22 12.85 -4.58 -2.63
CA SER A 22 13.37 -5.64 -3.50
C SER A 22 14.00 -6.78 -2.69
N ARG A 23 14.78 -6.45 -1.66
CA ARG A 23 15.35 -7.43 -0.75
C ARG A 23 14.26 -8.22 0.01
N PHE A 24 13.21 -7.54 0.48
CA PHE A 24 12.06 -8.20 1.10
C PHE A 24 11.42 -9.20 0.14
N LEU A 25 11.19 -8.83 -1.11
CA LEU A 25 10.65 -9.72 -2.13
C LEU A 25 11.58 -10.91 -2.35
N MET A 26 12.86 -10.71 -2.62
CA MET A 26 13.85 -11.78 -2.85
C MET A 26 13.91 -12.79 -1.72
N MET A 27 13.80 -12.34 -0.46
CA MET A 27 13.78 -13.24 0.71
C MET A 27 12.50 -14.09 0.81
N ASN A 28 11.44 -13.73 0.09
CA ASN A 28 10.16 -14.43 0.08
C ASN A 28 9.87 -15.13 -1.25
N LEU A 29 10.76 -15.02 -2.26
CA LEU A 29 10.58 -15.66 -3.55
C LEU A 29 10.89 -17.15 -3.49
N THR A 30 9.98 -17.95 -4.04
CA THR A 30 10.13 -19.38 -4.29
C THR A 30 9.80 -19.74 -5.75
N ILE A 31 9.53 -18.74 -6.58
CA ILE A 31 9.22 -18.87 -8.01
C ILE A 31 10.51 -18.71 -8.83
N ASP A 32 10.63 -19.46 -9.91
CA ASP A 32 11.78 -19.43 -10.82
C ASP A 32 11.55 -18.52 -12.04
N GLN A 33 10.31 -18.10 -12.26
CA GLN A 33 9.92 -17.28 -13.41
C GLN A 33 8.94 -16.17 -12.98
N CYS A 34 9.13 -14.98 -13.56
CA CYS A 34 8.24 -13.84 -13.40
C CYS A 34 7.10 -13.93 -14.42
N CYS A 35 5.89 -14.20 -13.96
CA CYS A 35 4.67 -14.25 -14.78
C CYS A 35 3.48 -13.80 -13.96
N LEU A 36 2.42 -13.29 -14.60
CA LEU A 36 1.18 -13.01 -13.90
C LEU A 36 0.36 -14.28 -13.70
N PRO A 37 -0.26 -14.48 -12.52
CA PRO A 37 -1.16 -15.60 -12.27
C PRO A 37 -2.50 -15.40 -12.98
N GLU A 38 -3.18 -16.51 -13.33
CA GLU A 38 -4.53 -16.46 -13.89
C GLU A 38 -5.57 -15.90 -12.90
N LYS A 39 -5.40 -16.20 -11.61
CA LYS A 39 -6.32 -15.74 -10.55
C LYS A 39 -5.68 -14.60 -9.77
N LEU A 40 -6.36 -13.44 -9.78
CA LEU A 40 -5.96 -12.23 -9.07
C LEU A 40 -6.92 -11.95 -7.90
N GLU A 41 -6.36 -11.61 -6.74
CA GLU A 41 -7.13 -11.14 -5.58
C GLU A 41 -7.41 -9.61 -5.70
N LEU A 42 -8.21 -9.06 -4.79
CA LEU A 42 -8.62 -7.65 -4.84
C LEU A 42 -7.43 -6.68 -4.86
N GLU A 43 -6.46 -6.90 -3.97
CA GLU A 43 -5.26 -6.08 -3.88
C GLU A 43 -4.35 -6.23 -5.11
N ASP A 44 -4.34 -7.41 -5.74
CA ASP A 44 -3.56 -7.66 -6.96
C ASP A 44 -4.14 -6.85 -8.14
N LYS A 45 -5.45 -6.87 -8.30
CA LYS A 45 -6.16 -6.08 -9.32
C LYS A 45 -5.98 -4.59 -9.11
N TRP A 46 -6.01 -4.14 -7.84
CA TRP A 46 -5.77 -2.75 -7.50
C TRP A 46 -4.37 -2.29 -7.93
N ILE A 47 -3.32 -3.01 -7.53
CA ILE A 47 -1.94 -2.58 -7.86
C ILE A 47 -1.65 -2.67 -9.37
N LEU A 48 -2.19 -3.68 -10.07
CA LEU A 48 -2.06 -3.80 -11.51
C LEU A 48 -2.76 -2.65 -12.24
N SER A 49 -3.95 -2.26 -11.81
CA SER A 49 -4.66 -1.10 -12.36
C SER A 49 -3.92 0.21 -12.12
N LYS A 50 -3.31 0.37 -10.92
CA LYS A 50 -2.46 1.52 -10.58
C LYS A 50 -1.19 1.55 -11.44
N LEU A 51 -0.51 0.41 -11.58
CA LEU A 51 0.66 0.28 -12.46
C LEU A 51 0.32 0.64 -13.90
N ASN A 52 -0.78 0.11 -14.40
CA ASN A 52 -1.24 0.32 -15.77
C ASN A 52 -1.52 1.81 -16.05
N THR A 53 -2.14 2.50 -15.10
CA THR A 53 -2.34 3.94 -15.15
C THR A 53 -1.00 4.69 -15.11
N ALA A 54 -0.08 4.29 -14.22
CA ALA A 54 1.24 4.88 -14.11
C ALA A 54 2.05 4.71 -15.41
N VAL A 55 2.04 3.51 -16.02
CA VAL A 55 2.69 3.23 -17.31
C VAL A 55 2.23 4.22 -18.38
N ARG A 56 0.92 4.37 -18.56
CA ARG A 56 0.34 5.31 -19.53
C ARG A 56 0.79 6.75 -19.28
N GLU A 57 0.59 7.23 -18.05
CA GLU A 57 0.87 8.63 -17.69
C GLU A 57 2.37 8.96 -17.74
N ILE A 58 3.24 8.02 -17.31
CA ILE A 58 4.69 8.19 -17.38
C ILE A 58 5.14 8.25 -18.85
N THR A 59 4.66 7.32 -19.70
CA THR A 59 4.98 7.30 -21.13
C THR A 59 4.56 8.60 -21.81
N GLU A 60 3.32 9.06 -21.60
CA GLU A 60 2.84 10.32 -22.16
C GLU A 60 3.69 11.53 -21.73
N ASN A 61 4.11 11.59 -20.45
CA ASN A 61 4.97 12.68 -19.97
C ASN A 61 6.40 12.59 -20.53
N MET A 62 6.94 11.37 -20.69
CA MET A 62 8.24 11.17 -21.34
C MET A 62 8.22 11.63 -22.80
N GLU A 63 7.18 11.30 -23.57
CA GLU A 63 6.99 11.73 -24.96
C GLU A 63 6.87 13.26 -25.11
N ARG A 64 6.31 13.92 -24.10
CA ARG A 64 6.20 15.40 -24.03
C ARG A 64 7.45 16.07 -23.48
N TYR A 65 8.51 15.31 -23.16
CA TYR A 65 9.72 15.80 -22.50
C TYR A 65 9.47 16.43 -21.10
N GLU A 66 8.36 16.07 -20.46
CA GLU A 66 8.02 16.49 -19.08
C GLU A 66 8.69 15.57 -18.05
N LEU A 67 10.01 15.43 -18.14
CA LEU A 67 10.78 14.42 -17.39
C LEU A 67 10.62 14.54 -15.86
N GLY A 68 10.45 15.77 -15.35
CA GLY A 68 10.24 15.99 -13.92
C GLY A 68 8.89 15.45 -13.43
N VAL A 69 7.85 15.55 -14.26
CA VAL A 69 6.52 14.98 -13.96
C VAL A 69 6.56 13.47 -14.04
N ALA A 70 7.19 12.91 -15.08
CA ALA A 70 7.37 11.48 -15.21
C ALA A 70 8.10 10.88 -14.00
N ALA A 71 9.23 11.47 -13.60
CA ALA A 71 10.00 11.05 -12.45
C ALA A 71 9.20 11.11 -11.14
N GLN A 72 8.35 12.14 -10.93
CA GLN A 72 7.50 12.25 -9.77
C GLN A 72 6.44 11.15 -9.74
N LYS A 73 5.80 10.85 -10.87
CA LYS A 73 4.81 9.76 -10.97
C LYS A 73 5.43 8.38 -10.68
N ILE A 74 6.65 8.14 -11.15
CA ILE A 74 7.39 6.92 -10.82
C ILE A 74 7.65 6.85 -9.32
N TYR A 75 8.10 7.96 -8.73
CA TYR A 75 8.36 8.06 -7.29
C TYR A 75 7.09 7.75 -6.48
N ASP A 76 5.97 8.42 -6.78
CA ASP A 76 4.72 8.28 -6.05
C ASP A 76 4.19 6.83 -6.12
N PHE A 77 4.18 6.22 -7.32
CA PHE A 77 3.76 4.83 -7.49
C PHE A 77 4.64 3.86 -6.67
N ILE A 78 5.97 4.01 -6.73
CA ILE A 78 6.90 3.13 -6.02
C ILE A 78 6.78 3.31 -4.51
N TRP A 79 6.76 4.57 -4.06
CA TRP A 79 6.78 4.88 -2.64
C TRP A 79 5.44 4.57 -1.97
N ASP A 80 4.37 5.14 -2.51
CA ASP A 80 3.06 5.10 -1.87
C ASP A 80 2.31 3.80 -2.21
N ASP A 81 2.12 3.50 -3.52
CA ASP A 81 1.27 2.38 -3.90
C ASP A 81 1.97 1.03 -3.67
N TYR A 82 3.20 0.86 -4.16
CA TYR A 82 3.89 -0.43 -4.07
C TYR A 82 4.46 -0.69 -2.67
N CYS A 83 5.31 0.22 -2.15
CA CYS A 83 6.04 -0.03 -0.90
C CYS A 83 5.17 0.13 0.34
N ASP A 84 4.36 1.22 0.44
CA ASP A 84 3.61 1.51 1.65
C ASP A 84 2.30 0.71 1.74
N TRP A 85 1.73 0.32 0.59
CA TRP A 85 0.47 -0.40 0.58
C TRP A 85 0.60 -1.84 0.09
N TYR A 86 0.99 -2.07 -1.16
CA TYR A 86 0.88 -3.39 -1.76
C TYR A 86 1.71 -4.44 -1.02
N ILE A 87 2.95 -4.13 -0.68
CA ILE A 87 3.81 -5.02 0.12
C ILE A 87 3.13 -5.34 1.47
N GLU A 88 2.56 -4.35 2.15
CA GLU A 88 1.90 -4.58 3.45
C GLU A 88 0.63 -5.44 3.32
N LEU A 89 -0.17 -5.22 2.27
CA LEU A 89 -1.36 -6.01 1.98
C LEU A 89 -1.03 -7.48 1.72
N THR A 90 0.03 -7.76 0.95
CA THR A 90 0.44 -9.13 0.58
C THR A 90 1.12 -9.92 1.68
N LYS A 91 1.64 -9.26 2.74
CA LYS A 91 2.33 -9.96 3.85
C LYS A 91 1.52 -11.08 4.48
N THR A 92 0.19 -10.95 4.54
CA THR A 92 -0.67 -12.00 5.11
C THR A 92 -0.65 -13.27 4.26
N ARG A 93 -0.63 -13.11 2.94
CA ARG A 93 -0.54 -14.21 1.98
C ARG A 93 0.85 -14.83 1.98
N LEU A 94 1.90 -14.01 1.98
CA LEU A 94 3.30 -14.48 1.99
C LEU A 94 3.65 -15.26 3.27
N GLN A 95 3.01 -14.95 4.39
CA GLN A 95 3.22 -15.60 5.70
C GLN A 95 2.13 -16.62 6.03
N GLY A 96 1.14 -16.79 5.16
CA GLY A 96 0.03 -17.72 5.33
C GLY A 96 0.41 -19.17 5.02
N GLU A 97 -0.52 -20.07 5.27
CA GLU A 97 -0.38 -21.53 5.01
C GLU A 97 -0.87 -21.94 3.61
N ASP A 98 -1.57 -21.06 2.89
CA ASP A 98 -2.05 -21.28 1.52
C ASP A 98 -0.92 -21.02 0.52
N GLU A 99 -0.21 -22.08 0.14
CA GLU A 99 0.93 -22.02 -0.80
C GLU A 99 0.52 -21.49 -2.17
N ASP A 100 -0.68 -21.79 -2.67
CA ASP A 100 -1.15 -21.28 -3.96
C ASP A 100 -1.36 -19.76 -3.90
N SER A 101 -1.95 -19.26 -2.82
CA SER A 101 -2.11 -17.81 -2.61
C SER A 101 -0.77 -17.10 -2.46
N LYS A 102 0.17 -17.73 -1.77
CA LYS A 102 1.54 -17.22 -1.59
C LYS A 102 2.28 -17.11 -2.92
N VAL A 103 2.25 -18.16 -3.75
CA VAL A 103 2.87 -18.15 -5.09
C VAL A 103 2.26 -17.05 -5.96
N ARG A 104 0.93 -16.91 -6.00
CA ARG A 104 0.28 -15.83 -6.76
C ARG A 104 0.70 -14.44 -6.28
N ALA A 105 0.81 -14.23 -4.96
CA ALA A 105 1.29 -12.96 -4.43
C ALA A 105 2.74 -12.66 -4.85
N GLN A 106 3.63 -13.67 -4.84
CA GLN A 106 5.00 -13.53 -5.32
C GLN A 106 5.06 -13.18 -6.82
N GLN A 107 4.23 -13.83 -7.63
CA GLN A 107 4.16 -13.58 -9.07
C GLN A 107 3.76 -12.12 -9.36
N VAL A 108 2.71 -11.61 -8.71
CA VAL A 108 2.28 -10.21 -8.92
C VAL A 108 3.31 -9.23 -8.36
N LEU A 109 3.88 -9.48 -7.17
CA LEU A 109 4.95 -8.65 -6.60
C LEU A 109 6.16 -8.57 -7.53
N CYS A 110 6.60 -9.71 -8.09
CA CYS A 110 7.73 -9.79 -9.01
C CYS A 110 7.42 -9.04 -10.31
N HIS A 111 6.26 -9.26 -10.91
CA HIS A 111 5.82 -8.58 -12.13
C HIS A 111 5.80 -7.05 -11.94
N VAL A 112 5.12 -6.57 -10.90
CA VAL A 112 5.02 -5.12 -10.61
C VAL A 112 6.40 -4.52 -10.38
N LEU A 113 7.27 -5.19 -9.61
CA LEU A 113 8.65 -4.72 -9.39
C LEU A 113 9.42 -4.66 -10.71
N THR A 114 9.35 -5.68 -11.56
CA THR A 114 10.02 -5.70 -12.87
C THR A 114 9.58 -4.51 -13.74
N GLN A 115 8.26 -4.26 -13.85
CA GLN A 115 7.75 -3.14 -14.62
C GLN A 115 8.18 -1.78 -14.03
N MET A 116 8.16 -1.64 -12.69
CA MET A 116 8.67 -0.44 -12.01
C MET A 116 10.15 -0.18 -12.33
N LEU A 117 10.98 -1.23 -12.32
CA LEU A 117 12.41 -1.11 -12.62
C LEU A 117 12.64 -0.65 -14.06
N LYS A 118 11.86 -1.17 -15.03
CA LYS A 118 11.89 -0.72 -16.43
C LYS A 118 11.56 0.78 -16.54
N LEU A 119 10.49 1.24 -15.86
CA LEU A 119 10.09 2.66 -15.85
C LEU A 119 11.13 3.58 -15.18
N LEU A 120 11.78 3.11 -14.12
CA LEU A 120 12.74 3.88 -13.34
C LEU A 120 14.14 3.89 -13.97
N HIS A 121 14.47 2.89 -14.81
CA HIS A 121 15.82 2.68 -15.35
C HIS A 121 16.43 3.90 -16.04
N PRO A 122 15.69 4.69 -16.85
CA PRO A 122 16.25 5.92 -17.47
C PRO A 122 16.74 6.96 -16.46
N PHE A 123 16.23 6.94 -15.24
CA PHE A 123 16.57 7.90 -14.18
C PHE A 123 17.60 7.35 -13.18
N MET A 124 17.57 6.05 -12.92
CA MET A 124 18.41 5.39 -11.90
C MET A 124 18.97 4.05 -12.42
N PRO A 125 19.83 4.07 -13.47
CA PRO A 125 20.21 2.86 -14.21
C PRO A 125 20.98 1.82 -13.37
N PHE A 126 21.81 2.24 -12.43
CA PHE A 126 22.68 1.32 -11.70
C PHE A 126 21.90 0.44 -10.69
N ILE A 127 21.08 1.06 -9.85
CA ILE A 127 20.33 0.34 -8.82
C ILE A 127 19.23 -0.54 -9.45
N THR A 128 18.61 -0.08 -10.53
CA THR A 128 17.57 -0.84 -11.22
C THR A 128 18.13 -2.06 -11.92
N GLU A 129 19.31 -1.94 -12.55
CA GLU A 129 20.02 -3.07 -13.14
C GLU A 129 20.41 -4.11 -12.09
N GLU A 130 21.04 -3.67 -11.00
CA GLU A 130 21.48 -4.56 -9.91
C GLU A 130 20.31 -5.36 -9.31
N ILE A 131 19.16 -4.70 -9.09
CA ILE A 131 17.98 -5.37 -8.58
C ILE A 131 17.42 -6.35 -9.61
N TRP A 132 17.32 -5.93 -10.87
CA TRP A 132 16.73 -6.74 -11.93
C TRP A 132 17.53 -8.02 -12.19
N GLN A 133 18.85 -7.96 -12.18
CA GLN A 133 19.73 -9.13 -12.35
C GLN A 133 19.54 -10.20 -11.24
N ALA A 134 19.01 -9.80 -10.08
CA ALA A 134 18.78 -10.71 -8.97
C ALA A 134 17.33 -11.27 -8.92
N LEU A 135 16.44 -10.82 -9.83
CA LEU A 135 15.06 -11.28 -9.90
C LEU A 135 14.89 -12.43 -10.91
N PRO A 136 13.87 -13.29 -10.74
CA PRO A 136 13.39 -14.15 -11.81
C PRO A 136 12.94 -13.31 -12.99
N HIS A 137 13.27 -13.74 -14.19
CA HIS A 137 12.91 -13.01 -15.42
C HIS A 137 11.60 -13.51 -16.03
N GLU A 138 11.04 -12.67 -16.91
CA GLU A 138 9.90 -13.02 -17.77
C GLU A 138 10.34 -14.05 -18.83
N GLU A 139 9.39 -14.82 -19.35
CA GLU A 139 9.67 -15.78 -20.43
C GLU A 139 10.26 -15.07 -21.67
N GLY A 140 11.28 -15.66 -22.27
CA GLY A 140 11.95 -15.11 -23.44
C GLY A 140 13.06 -14.10 -23.15
N VAL A 141 13.33 -13.76 -21.89
CA VAL A 141 14.50 -12.97 -21.52
C VAL A 141 15.75 -13.85 -21.59
N GLU A 142 16.73 -13.46 -22.41
CA GLU A 142 18.00 -14.19 -22.56
C GLU A 142 18.86 -14.07 -21.30
N GLU A 143 19.53 -15.16 -20.92
CA GLU A 143 20.48 -15.19 -19.82
C GLU A 143 21.62 -14.18 -20.07
N GLY A 144 21.94 -13.36 -19.07
CA GLY A 144 22.98 -12.31 -19.18
C GLY A 144 22.53 -11.07 -19.96
N SER A 145 21.24 -10.94 -20.28
CA SER A 145 20.66 -9.71 -20.83
C SER A 145 20.73 -8.55 -19.83
N PHE A 146 20.47 -7.34 -20.29
CA PHE A 146 20.45 -6.12 -19.47
C PHE A 146 19.04 -5.52 -19.45
N LEU A 147 18.67 -4.86 -18.34
CA LEU A 147 17.37 -4.20 -18.19
C LEU A 147 17.13 -3.15 -19.28
N MET A 148 18.17 -2.40 -19.67
CA MET A 148 18.09 -1.38 -20.72
C MET A 148 17.72 -1.92 -22.11
N LEU A 149 17.85 -3.23 -22.34
CA LEU A 149 17.50 -3.89 -23.61
C LEU A 149 16.06 -4.45 -23.57
N GLN A 150 15.40 -4.40 -22.41
CA GLN A 150 14.06 -4.91 -22.27
C GLN A 150 13.03 -3.93 -22.86
N THR A 151 11.90 -4.47 -23.30
CA THR A 151 10.80 -3.69 -23.84
C THR A 151 10.22 -2.73 -22.78
N TRP A 152 9.99 -1.49 -23.20
CA TRP A 152 9.31 -0.50 -22.37
C TRP A 152 7.89 -0.97 -22.03
N PRO A 153 7.43 -0.78 -20.77
CA PRO A 153 6.09 -1.16 -20.37
C PRO A 153 5.01 -0.44 -21.20
N GLU A 154 3.98 -1.17 -21.57
CA GLU A 154 2.85 -0.64 -22.32
C GLU A 154 1.55 -0.81 -21.53
N TYR A 155 0.60 0.12 -21.74
CA TYR A 155 -0.74 0.01 -21.17
C TYR A 155 -1.46 -1.20 -21.75
N GLN A 156 -2.07 -2.00 -20.88
CA GLN A 156 -2.82 -3.21 -21.23
C GLN A 156 -4.25 -3.10 -20.69
N ALA A 157 -5.24 -3.05 -21.58
CA ALA A 157 -6.64 -2.85 -21.19
C ALA A 157 -7.18 -3.98 -20.31
N GLU A 158 -6.66 -5.20 -20.45
CA GLU A 158 -7.00 -6.37 -19.65
C GLU A 158 -6.51 -6.31 -18.19
N LEU A 159 -5.54 -5.42 -17.90
CA LEU A 159 -5.04 -5.16 -16.54
C LEU A 159 -5.66 -3.90 -15.92
N ASP A 160 -6.70 -3.37 -16.50
CA ASP A 160 -7.46 -2.24 -15.96
C ASP A 160 -8.71 -2.75 -15.22
N PHE A 161 -8.70 -2.61 -13.89
CA PHE A 161 -9.76 -3.10 -12.99
C PHE A 161 -10.37 -1.93 -12.18
N PRO A 162 -11.11 -1.01 -12.83
CA PRO A 162 -11.54 0.23 -12.16
C PRO A 162 -12.50 0.00 -10.99
N ALA A 163 -13.31 -1.05 -11.03
CA ALA A 163 -14.24 -1.38 -9.95
C ALA A 163 -13.50 -1.89 -8.71
N GLU A 164 -12.55 -2.80 -8.89
CA GLU A 164 -11.73 -3.36 -7.82
C GLU A 164 -10.74 -2.32 -7.28
N ALA A 165 -10.19 -1.48 -8.13
CA ALA A 165 -9.33 -0.37 -7.72
C ALA A 165 -10.11 0.61 -6.82
N LYS A 166 -11.32 1.00 -7.21
CA LYS A 166 -12.19 1.85 -6.39
C LYS A 166 -12.55 1.17 -5.06
N ALA A 167 -12.92 -0.11 -5.09
CA ALA A 167 -13.26 -0.86 -3.89
C ALA A 167 -12.08 -0.89 -2.89
N MET A 168 -10.86 -1.15 -3.38
CA MET A 168 -9.67 -1.16 -2.53
C MET A 168 -9.35 0.22 -1.96
N GLU A 169 -9.53 1.29 -2.72
CA GLU A 169 -9.32 2.65 -2.24
C GLU A 169 -10.28 3.04 -1.11
N LEU A 170 -11.55 2.63 -1.17
CA LEU A 170 -12.50 2.83 -0.06
C LEU A 170 -12.05 2.15 1.23
N ILE A 171 -11.55 0.92 1.12
CA ILE A 171 -10.99 0.17 2.26
C ILE A 171 -9.76 0.88 2.81
N MET A 172 -8.85 1.31 1.93
CA MET A 172 -7.62 2.01 2.31
C MET A 172 -7.91 3.35 3.00
N ASP A 173 -8.92 4.09 2.55
CA ASP A 173 -9.35 5.33 3.19
C ASP A 173 -9.85 5.11 4.62
N ALA A 174 -10.63 4.06 4.85
CA ALA A 174 -11.06 3.68 6.18
C ALA A 174 -9.86 3.30 7.09
N ILE A 175 -8.91 2.53 6.56
CA ILE A 175 -7.68 2.18 7.28
C ILE A 175 -6.87 3.44 7.63
N ARG A 176 -6.68 4.37 6.68
CA ARG A 176 -5.96 5.64 6.92
C ARG A 176 -6.66 6.45 8.01
N ALA A 177 -7.98 6.64 7.92
CA ALA A 177 -8.75 7.41 8.88
C ALA A 177 -8.64 6.83 10.31
N VAL A 178 -8.76 5.51 10.44
CA VAL A 178 -8.58 4.81 11.73
C VAL A 178 -7.16 4.99 12.27
N ARG A 179 -6.14 4.79 11.43
CA ARG A 179 -4.72 4.94 11.85
C ARG A 179 -4.40 6.36 12.26
N THR A 180 -4.86 7.36 11.53
CA THR A 180 -4.69 8.79 11.87
C THR A 180 -5.32 9.08 13.23
N ARG A 181 -6.58 8.67 13.43
CA ARG A 181 -7.27 8.90 14.70
C ARG A 181 -6.59 8.21 15.88
N ARG A 182 -6.12 6.96 15.70
CA ARG A 182 -5.36 6.25 16.73
C ARG A 182 -4.03 6.95 17.05
N SER A 183 -3.34 7.47 16.03
CA SER A 183 -2.10 8.24 16.21
C SER A 183 -2.32 9.53 16.99
N GLU A 184 -3.36 10.30 16.68
CA GLU A 184 -3.77 11.51 17.41
C GLU A 184 -4.05 11.23 18.89
N MET A 185 -4.59 10.06 19.19
CA MET A 185 -4.89 9.59 20.53
C MET A 185 -3.71 8.87 21.22
N ASN A 186 -2.54 8.80 20.55
CA ASN A 186 -1.36 8.07 21.03
C ASN A 186 -1.63 6.59 21.38
N VAL A 187 -2.53 5.93 20.65
CA VAL A 187 -2.85 4.52 20.82
C VAL A 187 -1.79 3.65 20.14
N PRO A 188 -1.07 2.79 20.88
CA PRO A 188 -0.03 1.96 20.29
C PRO A 188 -0.62 0.90 19.34
N PRO A 189 0.13 0.48 18.30
CA PRO A 189 -0.29 -0.56 17.34
C PRO A 189 -0.65 -1.90 18.00
N SER A 190 -0.03 -2.24 19.13
CA SER A 190 -0.29 -3.47 19.87
C SER A 190 -1.68 -3.54 20.51
N LYS A 191 -2.32 -2.40 20.74
CA LYS A 191 -3.69 -2.32 21.26
C LYS A 191 -4.68 -2.50 20.13
N LYS A 192 -5.33 -3.65 20.07
CA LYS A 192 -6.40 -3.92 19.11
C LYS A 192 -7.75 -3.48 19.66
N ALA A 193 -8.65 -3.03 18.78
CA ALA A 193 -10.00 -2.63 19.13
C ALA A 193 -11.03 -3.19 18.14
N HIS A 194 -12.24 -3.40 18.62
CA HIS A 194 -13.37 -3.74 17.74
C HIS A 194 -13.70 -2.56 16.84
N LEU A 195 -13.84 -2.82 15.54
CA LEU A 195 -14.30 -1.84 14.56
C LEU A 195 -15.74 -2.13 14.14
N THR A 196 -16.60 -1.14 14.26
CA THR A 196 -17.94 -1.17 13.65
C THR A 196 -17.92 -0.25 12.43
N VAL A 197 -18.15 -0.82 11.25
CA VAL A 197 -18.13 -0.13 9.96
C VAL A 197 -19.59 0.03 9.49
N ALA A 198 -20.14 1.24 9.56
CA ALA A 198 -21.45 1.59 9.06
C ALA A 198 -21.31 2.11 7.62
N THR A 199 -21.91 1.41 6.65
CA THR A 199 -21.70 1.69 5.23
C THR A 199 -22.85 1.14 4.37
N ASP A 200 -23.06 1.76 3.21
CA ASP A 200 -23.92 1.23 2.14
C ASP A 200 -23.13 0.29 1.20
N GLU A 201 -21.81 0.30 1.26
CA GLU A 201 -20.89 -0.53 0.47
C GLU A 201 -20.49 -1.81 1.24
N ALA A 202 -21.45 -2.49 1.87
CA ALA A 202 -21.18 -3.63 2.76
C ALA A 202 -20.36 -4.75 2.09
N ALA A 203 -20.64 -5.05 0.82
CA ALA A 203 -19.91 -6.09 0.07
C ALA A 203 -18.42 -5.74 -0.10
N VAL A 204 -18.09 -4.48 -0.35
CA VAL A 204 -16.70 -3.99 -0.47
C VAL A 204 -15.97 -4.13 0.88
N PHE A 205 -16.58 -3.65 1.96
CA PHE A 205 -15.98 -3.73 3.29
C PHE A 205 -15.87 -5.15 3.81
N GLN A 206 -16.76 -6.07 3.39
CA GLN A 206 -16.65 -7.49 3.71
C GLN A 206 -15.37 -8.10 3.12
N LEU A 207 -15.01 -7.75 1.88
CA LEU A 207 -13.72 -8.13 1.28
C LEU A 207 -12.54 -7.49 2.01
N GLY A 208 -12.73 -6.30 2.58
CA GLY A 208 -11.74 -5.53 3.31
C GLY A 208 -11.46 -6.00 4.74
N VAL A 209 -12.25 -6.92 5.31
CA VAL A 209 -12.12 -7.36 6.71
C VAL A 209 -10.70 -7.83 7.07
N PRO A 210 -10.00 -8.65 6.25
CA PRO A 210 -8.63 -9.07 6.57
C PRO A 210 -7.65 -7.89 6.66
N PHE A 211 -7.79 -6.90 5.76
CA PHE A 211 -6.95 -5.70 5.73
C PHE A 211 -7.23 -4.78 6.92
N LEU A 212 -8.49 -4.57 7.28
CA LEU A 212 -8.88 -3.82 8.47
C LEU A 212 -8.34 -4.47 9.75
N LYS A 213 -8.44 -5.78 9.88
CA LYS A 213 -7.88 -6.51 11.03
C LYS A 213 -6.37 -6.31 11.16
N LYS A 214 -5.64 -6.39 10.06
CA LYS A 214 -4.18 -6.28 10.05
C LYS A 214 -3.70 -4.84 10.13
N MET A 215 -4.20 -3.97 9.26
CA MET A 215 -3.63 -2.64 9.04
C MET A 215 -4.29 -1.54 9.88
N ALA A 216 -5.56 -1.70 10.28
CA ALA A 216 -6.23 -0.81 11.21
C ALA A 216 -6.17 -1.30 12.67
N TYR A 217 -5.46 -2.42 12.92
CA TYR A 217 -5.29 -3.02 14.24
C TYR A 217 -6.63 -3.39 14.89
N ALA A 218 -7.55 -3.97 14.11
CA ALA A 218 -8.81 -4.44 14.62
C ALA A 218 -8.69 -5.81 15.28
N SER A 219 -9.36 -6.00 16.42
CA SER A 219 -9.59 -7.32 17.02
C SER A 219 -10.69 -8.06 16.26
N GLU A 220 -11.77 -7.35 15.97
CA GLU A 220 -12.92 -7.81 15.22
C GLU A 220 -13.48 -6.67 14.37
N VAL A 221 -14.18 -7.00 13.28
CA VAL A 221 -14.82 -6.03 12.38
C VAL A 221 -16.28 -6.45 12.19
N THR A 222 -17.20 -5.55 12.56
CA THR A 222 -18.63 -5.70 12.32
C THR A 222 -19.08 -4.69 11.27
N ILE A 223 -19.74 -5.16 10.22
CA ILE A 223 -20.27 -4.30 9.17
C ILE A 223 -21.79 -4.16 9.38
N VAL A 224 -22.26 -2.91 9.40
CA VAL A 224 -23.67 -2.57 9.58
C VAL A 224 -24.12 -1.57 8.50
N PRO A 225 -25.42 -1.49 8.19
CA PRO A 225 -25.95 -0.47 7.29
C PRO A 225 -25.63 0.96 7.76
N ALA A 226 -25.43 1.90 6.83
CA ALA A 226 -25.06 3.29 7.14
C ALA A 226 -26.00 3.98 8.17
N GLY A 227 -27.29 3.67 8.12
CA GLY A 227 -28.28 4.20 9.08
C GLY A 227 -28.22 3.60 10.51
N GLN A 228 -27.38 2.60 10.74
CA GLN A 228 -27.17 1.95 12.05
C GLN A 228 -25.81 2.31 12.67
N ALA A 229 -25.24 3.43 12.25
CA ALA A 229 -24.04 3.96 12.88
C ALA A 229 -24.28 4.16 14.39
N ALA A 230 -23.49 3.51 15.23
CA ALA A 230 -23.66 3.58 16.68
C ALA A 230 -23.18 4.96 17.18
N GLU A 231 -24.10 5.88 17.39
CA GLU A 231 -23.89 7.09 18.21
C GLU A 231 -23.95 6.72 19.71
N ALA A 232 -23.12 5.78 20.13
CA ALA A 232 -23.09 5.40 21.53
C ALA A 232 -22.05 6.26 22.28
N ALA A 233 -22.42 6.78 23.45
CA ALA A 233 -21.50 7.46 24.36
C ALA A 233 -20.30 6.53 24.63
N GLY A 234 -19.06 7.05 24.52
CA GLY A 234 -17.85 6.28 24.75
C GLY A 234 -17.29 5.59 23.51
N GLN A 235 -17.70 6.00 22.30
CA GLN A 235 -17.10 5.56 21.04
C GLN A 235 -16.30 6.70 20.39
N VAL A 236 -15.21 6.32 19.74
CA VAL A 236 -14.41 7.18 18.86
C VAL A 236 -14.82 6.86 17.43
N THR A 237 -15.30 7.86 16.72
CA THR A 237 -15.82 7.72 15.36
C THR A 237 -14.96 8.48 14.37
N VAL A 238 -14.69 7.88 13.23
CA VAL A 238 -14.09 8.51 12.07
C VAL A 238 -15.03 8.35 10.86
N VAL A 239 -15.12 9.38 10.04
CA VAL A 239 -16.00 9.42 8.87
C VAL A 239 -15.12 9.50 7.63
N THR A 240 -15.40 8.63 6.67
CA THR A 240 -14.79 8.63 5.34
C THR A 240 -15.85 8.88 4.28
N HIS A 241 -15.45 8.90 3.02
CA HIS A 241 -16.40 9.09 1.92
C HIS A 241 -17.49 7.99 1.85
N ALA A 242 -17.13 6.73 2.19
CA ALA A 242 -18.00 5.57 2.00
C ALA A 242 -18.42 4.88 3.31
N ALA A 243 -17.86 5.26 4.44
CA ALA A 243 -18.13 4.57 5.70
C ALA A 243 -17.93 5.48 6.92
N GLN A 244 -18.68 5.17 7.96
CA GLN A 244 -18.42 5.65 9.32
C GLN A 244 -17.87 4.50 10.15
N VAL A 245 -16.65 4.66 10.67
CA VAL A 245 -15.98 3.62 11.47
C VAL A 245 -15.93 4.04 12.92
N SER A 246 -16.48 3.21 13.81
CA SER A 246 -16.54 3.44 15.25
C SER A 246 -15.69 2.44 16.01
N MET A 247 -15.04 2.91 17.09
CA MET A 247 -14.17 2.14 17.97
C MET A 247 -14.53 2.43 19.43
N PRO A 248 -14.68 1.41 20.31
CA PRO A 248 -14.90 1.65 21.75
C PRO A 248 -13.70 2.36 22.38
N LEU A 249 -13.94 3.50 23.02
CA LEU A 249 -12.89 4.29 23.68
C LEU A 249 -12.18 3.48 24.78
N ALA A 250 -12.90 2.65 25.51
CA ALA A 250 -12.37 1.81 26.57
C ALA A 250 -11.33 0.77 26.08
N GLU A 251 -11.43 0.35 24.81
CA GLU A 251 -10.44 -0.55 24.19
C GLU A 251 -9.20 0.19 23.70
N LEU A 252 -9.31 1.49 23.40
CA LEU A 252 -8.22 2.31 22.86
C LEU A 252 -7.33 2.86 23.94
N VAL A 253 -7.91 3.38 25.03
CA VAL A 253 -7.16 4.06 26.10
C VAL A 253 -7.55 3.48 27.48
N ASP A 254 -6.58 3.55 28.38
CA ASP A 254 -6.85 3.35 29.81
C ASP A 254 -7.41 4.67 30.33
N LEU A 255 -8.73 4.71 30.56
CA LEU A 255 -9.45 5.93 30.90
C LEU A 255 -8.92 6.61 32.16
N GLU A 256 -8.48 5.85 33.17
CA GLU A 256 -7.90 6.38 34.40
C GLU A 256 -6.55 7.07 34.17
N LYS A 257 -5.68 6.44 33.36
CA LYS A 257 -4.38 7.01 32.99
C LYS A 257 -4.52 8.24 32.11
N GLU A 258 -5.44 8.21 31.17
CA GLU A 258 -5.65 9.31 30.22
C GLU A 258 -6.27 10.52 30.94
N LYS A 259 -7.22 10.30 31.87
CA LYS A 259 -7.76 11.34 32.74
C LYS A 259 -6.67 12.00 33.56
N ALA A 260 -5.81 11.21 34.22
CA ALA A 260 -4.68 11.72 34.98
C ALA A 260 -3.67 12.51 34.14
N ARG A 261 -3.45 12.09 32.85
CA ARG A 261 -2.61 12.81 31.91
C ARG A 261 -3.20 14.17 31.55
N LEU A 262 -4.47 14.19 31.17
CA LEU A 262 -5.18 15.42 30.80
C LEU A 262 -5.28 16.40 31.93
N GLU A 263 -5.50 15.94 33.16
CA GLU A 263 -5.49 16.77 34.36
C GLU A 263 -4.11 17.42 34.65
N LYS A 264 -3.01 16.69 34.37
CA LYS A 264 -1.64 17.24 34.42
C LYS A 264 -1.38 18.31 33.38
N GLU A 265 -1.82 18.06 32.12
CA GLU A 265 -1.68 19.02 31.03
C GLU A 265 -2.51 20.28 31.27
N LEU A 266 -3.74 20.17 31.77
CA LEU A 266 -4.56 21.29 32.17
C LEU A 266 -3.90 22.16 33.25
N LYS A 267 -3.34 21.52 34.28
CA LYS A 267 -2.59 22.22 35.33
C LYS A 267 -1.34 22.94 34.82
N LYS A 268 -0.66 22.34 33.80
CA LYS A 268 0.54 22.93 33.19
C LYS A 268 0.22 24.13 32.29
N ASN A 269 -0.93 24.12 31.62
CA ASN A 269 -1.36 25.20 30.74
C ASN A 269 -2.16 26.31 31.47
N SER A 270 -2.51 26.09 32.74
CA SER A 270 -3.22 27.05 33.61
C SER A 270 -2.28 27.78 34.57
N ALA A 271 -0.98 27.46 34.55
CA ALA A 271 0.09 28.10 35.31
C ALA A 271 0.98 28.92 34.39
#